data_f40ced30ed50dbf93867da342db069d3
#
_entry.id   f40ced30ed50dbf93867da342db069d3
#
_cell.length_a   1.000
_cell.length_b   1.000
_cell.length_c   1.000
_cell.angle_alpha   90.00
_cell.angle_beta   90.00
_cell.angle_gamma   90.00
#
_symmetry.space_group_name_H-M   'P 1'
#
loop_
_entity.id
_entity.type
_entity.pdbx_description
1 polymer ?
#
loop_
_entity_poly.entity_id
_entity_poly.type
_entity_poly.pdbx_seq_one_letter_code
_entity_poly.pdbx_strand_id
1 'polypeptide(L)'
;MKQFIRIGVDLAKNYFQVHALANEGGPAVTRKLKRSKMHEFFAQIEPCLIGMEACGSAHYWARELETMGHEVLLMPPAYTKPYVKRGKNDAVDAEAICEAASRPGMRFVPIKSAEQQATLMLHKTRELLVKQQTMSVNALRSHLSEFGIVVAKGIGRVDELLELAESDTTLPEVARAAVKILAQHLEGLDKSIDDLEKQIGRAHAQSEMSRLLDQVPGVGKIIASVISASVPDPSVFKSGRDFAAWLGLTPRQNSSGGKQTLGGITKQGNRYIRKSLVLGATSLLHVVGKRKGALRDWIVALLAKKPARLVTVALANKLARIVWAMMKTGECFRAEMFAKA
;
A
#
# COMPACT_ATOMS: atom_id res chain seq x y z
N MET A 1 -20.05 11.72 -33.36
CA MET A 1 -19.26 10.97 -32.37
C MET A 1 -19.54 9.48 -32.53
N LYS A 2 -18.58 8.59 -32.16
CA LYS A 2 -18.82 7.13 -32.20
C LYS A 2 -19.50 6.73 -30.90
N GLN A 3 -20.53 5.88 -31.02
CA GLN A 3 -21.26 5.36 -29.86
C GLN A 3 -20.71 3.97 -29.48
N PHE A 4 -20.32 3.83 -28.22
CA PHE A 4 -19.99 2.54 -27.60
C PHE A 4 -20.69 2.47 -26.23
N ILE A 5 -21.15 1.29 -25.87
CA ILE A 5 -21.73 1.07 -24.53
C ILE A 5 -20.64 0.82 -23.50
N ARG A 6 -19.54 0.17 -23.91
CA ARG A 6 -18.46 -0.21 -23.02
C ARG A 6 -17.14 -0.37 -23.77
N ILE A 7 -16.06 0.04 -23.10
CA ILE A 7 -14.68 -0.06 -23.62
C ILE A 7 -13.79 -0.66 -22.54
N GLY A 8 -13.01 -1.68 -22.89
CA GLY A 8 -11.88 -2.18 -22.10
C GLY A 8 -10.59 -1.58 -22.61
N VAL A 9 -9.75 -1.07 -21.70
CA VAL A 9 -8.45 -0.48 -22.05
C VAL A 9 -7.35 -1.15 -21.23
N ASP A 10 -6.44 -1.82 -21.93
CA ASP A 10 -5.19 -2.29 -21.34
C ASP A 10 -4.10 -1.22 -21.51
N LEU A 11 -3.49 -0.83 -20.37
CA LEU A 11 -2.53 0.27 -20.28
C LEU A 11 -1.10 -0.25 -20.30
N ALA A 12 -0.37 -0.02 -21.38
CA ALA A 12 1.06 -0.28 -21.44
C ALA A 12 1.89 1.02 -21.48
N LYS A 13 3.20 0.91 -21.55
CA LYS A 13 4.09 2.07 -21.50
C LYS A 13 3.91 3.02 -22.68
N ASN A 14 3.91 2.50 -23.90
CA ASN A 14 3.92 3.29 -25.14
C ASN A 14 2.63 3.17 -25.93
N TYR A 15 1.94 2.06 -25.84
CA TYR A 15 0.72 1.74 -26.58
C TYR A 15 -0.34 1.26 -25.60
N PHE A 16 -1.58 1.56 -25.93
CA PHE A 16 -2.76 1.06 -25.23
C PHE A 16 -3.55 0.17 -26.17
N GLN A 17 -4.08 -0.90 -25.63
CA GLN A 17 -5.00 -1.74 -26.38
C GLN A 17 -6.42 -1.42 -25.97
N VAL A 18 -7.27 -1.18 -26.95
CA VAL A 18 -8.68 -0.83 -26.76
C VAL A 18 -9.56 -1.91 -27.35
N HIS A 19 -10.55 -2.34 -26.59
CA HIS A 19 -11.62 -3.23 -27.03
C HIS A 19 -12.95 -2.56 -26.74
N ALA A 20 -13.68 -2.16 -27.79
CA ALA A 20 -14.89 -1.36 -27.68
C ALA A 20 -16.11 -2.10 -28.24
N LEU A 21 -17.22 -2.08 -27.51
CA LEU A 21 -18.50 -2.70 -27.87
C LEU A 21 -19.55 -1.61 -28.08
N ALA A 22 -20.23 -1.67 -29.24
CA ALA A 22 -21.35 -0.79 -29.55
C ALA A 22 -22.68 -1.30 -28.95
N ASN A 23 -22.82 -2.62 -28.80
CA ASN A 23 -23.97 -3.28 -28.18
C ASN A 23 -23.52 -4.61 -27.53
N GLU A 24 -24.34 -5.17 -26.65
CA GLU A 24 -24.06 -6.47 -26.04
C GLU A 24 -24.15 -7.59 -27.09
N GLY A 25 -23.08 -8.42 -27.18
CA GLY A 25 -22.98 -9.51 -28.14
C GLY A 25 -22.71 -9.09 -29.59
N GLY A 26 -22.55 -7.79 -29.85
CA GLY A 26 -22.19 -7.28 -31.19
C GLY A 26 -20.70 -7.36 -31.52
N PRO A 27 -20.33 -7.01 -32.75
CA PRO A 27 -18.93 -7.01 -33.18
C PRO A 27 -18.13 -5.97 -32.40
N ALA A 28 -16.97 -6.38 -31.91
CA ALA A 28 -16.05 -5.51 -31.19
C ALA A 28 -15.15 -4.73 -32.14
N VAL A 29 -14.84 -3.50 -31.77
CA VAL A 29 -13.80 -2.70 -32.41
C VAL A 29 -12.53 -2.76 -31.56
N THR A 30 -11.51 -3.43 -32.09
CA THR A 30 -10.21 -3.52 -31.43
C THR A 30 -9.23 -2.53 -32.06
N ARG A 31 -8.52 -1.77 -31.23
CA ARG A 31 -7.52 -0.80 -31.69
C ARG A 31 -6.30 -0.77 -30.79
N LYS A 32 -5.14 -0.64 -31.42
CA LYS A 32 -3.86 -0.32 -30.76
C LYS A 32 -3.61 1.19 -30.90
N LEU A 33 -3.57 1.90 -29.78
CA LEU A 33 -3.37 3.35 -29.75
C LEU A 33 -1.98 3.70 -29.21
N LYS A 34 -1.31 4.65 -29.83
CA LYS A 34 -0.15 5.29 -29.21
C LYS A 34 -0.64 6.08 -27.99
N ARG A 35 0.15 6.10 -26.92
CA ARG A 35 -0.15 6.86 -25.69
C ARG A 35 -0.51 8.33 -25.97
N SER A 36 0.17 8.99 -26.92
CA SER A 36 -0.09 10.37 -27.33
C SER A 36 -1.42 10.60 -28.04
N LYS A 37 -2.07 9.52 -28.50
CA LYS A 37 -3.36 9.58 -29.23
C LYS A 37 -4.57 9.23 -28.36
N MET A 38 -4.34 9.00 -27.07
CA MET A 38 -5.41 8.60 -26.15
C MET A 38 -6.49 9.70 -26.01
N HIS A 39 -6.09 10.94 -25.72
CA HIS A 39 -7.00 12.07 -25.61
C HIS A 39 -7.81 12.31 -26.89
N GLU A 40 -7.13 12.37 -28.03
CA GLU A 40 -7.76 12.58 -29.34
C GLU A 40 -8.80 11.49 -29.67
N PHE A 41 -8.47 10.25 -29.33
CA PHE A 41 -9.37 9.11 -29.57
C PHE A 41 -10.63 9.18 -28.73
N PHE A 42 -10.48 9.39 -27.40
CA PHE A 42 -11.62 9.39 -26.49
C PHE A 42 -12.47 10.66 -26.61
N ALA A 43 -11.90 11.81 -26.99
CA ALA A 43 -12.64 13.03 -27.26
C ALA A 43 -13.65 12.90 -28.44
N GLN A 44 -13.48 11.90 -29.31
CA GLN A 44 -14.37 11.60 -30.43
C GLN A 44 -15.47 10.59 -30.11
N ILE A 45 -15.49 10.05 -28.88
CA ILE A 45 -16.43 9.03 -28.41
C ILE A 45 -17.44 9.68 -27.48
N GLU A 46 -18.71 9.30 -27.62
CA GLU A 46 -19.73 9.72 -26.66
C GLU A 46 -19.46 9.10 -25.27
N PRO A 47 -19.87 9.77 -24.16
CA PRO A 47 -19.72 9.24 -22.83
C PRO A 47 -20.18 7.79 -22.72
N CYS A 48 -19.33 6.93 -22.24
CA CYS A 48 -19.59 5.50 -22.09
C CYS A 48 -18.83 4.90 -20.91
N LEU A 49 -19.08 3.63 -20.59
CA LEU A 49 -18.37 2.88 -19.56
C LEU A 49 -16.98 2.47 -20.02
N ILE A 50 -15.93 2.81 -19.25
CA ILE A 50 -14.54 2.44 -19.54
C ILE A 50 -13.96 1.61 -18.40
N GLY A 51 -13.62 0.36 -18.68
CA GLY A 51 -12.89 -0.52 -17.75
C GLY A 51 -11.38 -0.41 -17.96
N MET A 52 -10.61 -0.38 -16.88
CA MET A 52 -9.14 -0.46 -16.90
C MET A 52 -8.63 -1.27 -15.71
N GLU A 53 -7.46 -1.91 -15.87
CA GLU A 53 -6.77 -2.49 -14.72
C GLU A 53 -6.13 -1.41 -13.85
N ALA A 54 -6.19 -1.58 -12.52
CA ALA A 54 -5.55 -0.71 -11.55
C ALA A 54 -4.02 -0.95 -11.51
N CYS A 55 -3.35 -0.59 -12.59
CA CYS A 55 -1.90 -0.70 -12.79
C CYS A 55 -1.20 0.67 -12.71
N GLY A 56 0.06 0.75 -13.11
CA GLY A 56 0.79 2.00 -13.25
C GLY A 56 0.10 2.94 -14.26
N SER A 57 -0.06 4.21 -13.91
CA SER A 57 -0.78 5.27 -14.65
C SER A 57 -2.31 5.16 -14.74
N ALA A 58 -2.94 4.08 -14.26
CA ALA A 58 -4.38 3.89 -14.37
C ALA A 58 -5.19 5.05 -13.71
N HIS A 59 -4.80 5.47 -12.51
CA HIS A 59 -5.48 6.59 -11.85
C HIS A 59 -5.34 7.92 -12.59
N TYR A 60 -4.23 8.17 -13.28
CA TYR A 60 -4.08 9.34 -14.13
C TYR A 60 -5.07 9.29 -15.28
N TRP A 61 -5.06 8.20 -16.05
CA TRP A 61 -5.95 8.04 -17.20
C TRP A 61 -7.43 8.00 -16.81
N ALA A 62 -7.73 7.43 -15.63
CA ALA A 62 -9.08 7.45 -15.12
C ALA A 62 -9.58 8.88 -14.92
N ARG A 63 -8.81 9.74 -14.25
CA ARG A 63 -9.18 11.15 -14.07
C ARG A 63 -9.33 11.89 -15.41
N GLU A 64 -8.40 11.67 -16.35
CA GLU A 64 -8.48 12.28 -17.69
C GLU A 64 -9.76 11.88 -18.42
N LEU A 65 -10.12 10.60 -18.38
CA LEU A 65 -11.32 10.10 -19.05
C LEU A 65 -12.62 10.56 -18.36
N GLU A 66 -12.61 10.67 -17.03
CA GLU A 66 -13.73 11.27 -16.28
C GLU A 66 -13.96 12.74 -16.66
N THR A 67 -12.91 13.53 -16.90
CA THR A 67 -13.06 14.92 -17.39
C THR A 67 -13.68 15.02 -18.78
N MET A 68 -13.63 13.94 -19.57
CA MET A 68 -14.29 13.82 -20.87
C MET A 68 -15.75 13.33 -20.77
N GLY A 69 -16.24 13.07 -19.53
CA GLY A 69 -17.59 12.63 -19.26
C GLY A 69 -17.79 11.11 -19.24
N HIS A 70 -16.73 10.32 -19.40
CA HIS A 70 -16.84 8.86 -19.33
C HIS A 70 -17.00 8.37 -17.88
N GLU A 71 -17.72 7.27 -17.70
CA GLU A 71 -17.72 6.51 -16.45
C GLU A 71 -16.54 5.55 -16.44
N VAL A 72 -15.64 5.66 -15.44
CA VAL A 72 -14.39 4.87 -15.43
C VAL A 72 -14.35 3.91 -14.25
N LEU A 73 -14.13 2.63 -14.54
CA LEU A 73 -14.05 1.55 -13.57
C LEU A 73 -12.63 0.97 -13.52
N LEU A 74 -11.95 1.15 -12.41
CA LEU A 74 -10.64 0.53 -12.16
C LEU A 74 -10.81 -0.82 -11.47
N MET A 75 -10.23 -1.87 -12.03
CA MET A 75 -10.31 -3.24 -11.49
C MET A 75 -8.95 -3.75 -11.01
N PRO A 76 -8.88 -4.44 -9.86
CA PRO A 76 -7.67 -5.14 -9.50
C PRO A 76 -7.30 -6.19 -10.53
N PRO A 77 -6.00 -6.33 -10.94
CA PRO A 77 -5.57 -7.32 -11.94
C PRO A 77 -5.97 -8.77 -11.62
N ALA A 78 -6.07 -9.10 -10.32
CA ALA A 78 -6.51 -10.43 -9.89
C ALA A 78 -7.96 -10.76 -10.29
N TYR A 79 -8.79 -9.75 -10.56
CA TYR A 79 -10.20 -9.95 -10.90
C TYR A 79 -10.46 -9.90 -12.41
N THR A 80 -9.56 -9.32 -13.20
CA THR A 80 -9.62 -9.36 -14.67
C THR A 80 -9.01 -10.65 -15.22
N LYS A 81 -7.95 -11.16 -14.58
CA LYS A 81 -7.24 -12.37 -15.00
C LYS A 81 -8.13 -13.60 -15.29
N PRO A 82 -9.19 -13.92 -14.53
CA PRO A 82 -10.07 -15.06 -14.85
C PRO A 82 -10.81 -14.95 -16.18
N TYR A 83 -10.95 -13.75 -16.76
CA TYR A 83 -11.62 -13.49 -18.02
C TYR A 83 -10.68 -13.54 -19.22
N VAL A 84 -9.37 -13.65 -18.98
CA VAL A 84 -8.37 -13.77 -20.05
C VAL A 84 -8.49 -15.16 -20.69
N LYS A 85 -8.85 -15.20 -21.96
CA LYS A 85 -8.88 -16.41 -22.78
C LYS A 85 -7.46 -16.92 -23.03
N ARG A 86 -7.33 -18.14 -23.55
CA ARG A 86 -6.00 -18.76 -23.84
C ARG A 86 -5.14 -17.86 -24.74
N GLY A 87 -3.86 -17.75 -24.39
CA GLY A 87 -2.87 -16.96 -25.09
C GLY A 87 -2.66 -15.57 -24.46
N LYS A 88 -1.40 -15.18 -24.25
CA LYS A 88 -1.04 -13.86 -23.77
C LYS A 88 -0.91 -12.89 -24.94
N ASN A 89 -1.89 -12.00 -25.07
CA ASN A 89 -1.92 -10.96 -26.10
C ASN A 89 -2.66 -9.75 -25.53
N ASP A 90 -2.11 -8.56 -25.67
CA ASP A 90 -2.67 -7.30 -25.20
C ASP A 90 -4.14 -7.07 -25.66
N ALA A 91 -4.52 -7.57 -26.85
CA ALA A 91 -5.90 -7.49 -27.32
C ALA A 91 -6.87 -8.36 -26.50
N VAL A 92 -6.41 -9.55 -26.08
CA VAL A 92 -7.17 -10.46 -25.21
C VAL A 92 -7.30 -9.89 -23.80
N ASP A 93 -6.27 -9.20 -23.33
CA ASP A 93 -6.31 -8.53 -22.01
C ASP A 93 -7.32 -7.37 -22.03
N ALA A 94 -7.37 -6.55 -23.09
CA ALA A 94 -8.37 -5.49 -23.25
C ALA A 94 -9.81 -6.05 -23.38
N GLU A 95 -10.00 -7.18 -24.06
CA GLU A 95 -11.28 -7.90 -24.12
C GLU A 95 -11.71 -8.38 -22.73
N ALA A 96 -10.79 -9.01 -21.98
CA ALA A 96 -11.04 -9.50 -20.63
C ALA A 96 -11.40 -8.36 -19.68
N ILE A 97 -10.76 -7.19 -19.78
CA ILE A 97 -11.08 -5.99 -19.01
C ILE A 97 -12.48 -5.49 -19.36
N CYS A 98 -12.83 -5.44 -20.65
CA CYS A 98 -14.16 -5.03 -21.12
C CYS A 98 -15.26 -5.96 -20.57
N GLU A 99 -15.03 -7.26 -20.62
CA GLU A 99 -15.95 -8.28 -20.11
C GLU A 99 -16.07 -8.18 -18.57
N ALA A 100 -14.96 -8.09 -17.85
CA ALA A 100 -14.93 -7.96 -16.40
C ALA A 100 -15.70 -6.72 -15.89
N ALA A 101 -15.62 -5.60 -16.61
CA ALA A 101 -16.27 -4.34 -16.23
C ALA A 101 -17.81 -4.44 -16.22
N SER A 102 -18.41 -5.41 -16.94
CA SER A 102 -19.87 -5.62 -16.98
C SER A 102 -20.39 -6.54 -15.88
N ARG A 103 -19.52 -7.21 -15.15
CA ARG A 103 -19.98 -8.28 -14.26
C ARG A 103 -20.57 -7.76 -12.95
N PRO A 104 -21.78 -8.23 -12.57
CA PRO A 104 -22.34 -7.91 -11.27
C PRO A 104 -21.45 -8.46 -10.15
N GLY A 105 -21.26 -7.67 -9.10
CA GLY A 105 -20.40 -8.06 -7.97
C GLY A 105 -18.91 -7.87 -8.17
N MET A 106 -18.47 -7.30 -9.30
CA MET A 106 -17.09 -6.87 -9.49
C MET A 106 -16.73 -5.80 -8.44
N ARG A 107 -15.52 -5.90 -7.90
CA ARG A 107 -15.00 -4.90 -6.96
C ARG A 107 -14.11 -3.91 -7.71
N PHE A 108 -14.49 -2.67 -7.66
CA PHE A 108 -13.72 -1.60 -8.29
C PHE A 108 -12.81 -0.90 -7.28
N VAL A 109 -11.69 -0.37 -7.79
CA VAL A 109 -10.75 0.44 -7.02
C VAL A 109 -11.15 1.90 -7.18
N PRO A 110 -11.46 2.62 -6.11
CA PRO A 110 -11.78 4.05 -6.19
C PRO A 110 -10.64 4.84 -6.84
N ILE A 111 -10.99 5.76 -7.73
CA ILE A 111 -10.03 6.63 -8.40
C ILE A 111 -9.45 7.60 -7.38
N LYS A 112 -8.12 7.67 -7.32
CA LYS A 112 -7.40 8.57 -6.41
C LYS A 112 -7.19 9.93 -7.05
N SER A 113 -7.35 10.98 -6.25
CA SER A 113 -7.00 12.34 -6.67
C SER A 113 -5.49 12.49 -6.93
N ALA A 114 -5.10 13.58 -7.56
CA ALA A 114 -3.69 13.90 -7.79
C ALA A 114 -2.94 14.08 -6.45
N GLU A 115 -3.57 14.72 -5.46
CA GLU A 115 -3.03 14.96 -4.11
C GLU A 115 -2.85 13.65 -3.35
N GLN A 116 -3.81 12.72 -3.44
CA GLN A 116 -3.69 11.38 -2.86
C GLN A 116 -2.53 10.61 -3.48
N GLN A 117 -2.37 10.68 -4.81
CA GLN A 117 -1.23 10.04 -5.49
C GLN A 117 0.09 10.70 -5.12
N ALA A 118 0.15 12.03 -4.98
CA ALA A 118 1.33 12.75 -4.52
C ALA A 118 1.73 12.33 -3.09
N THR A 119 0.76 12.26 -2.18
CA THR A 119 0.98 11.77 -0.81
C THR A 119 1.50 10.33 -0.81
N LEU A 120 0.93 9.44 -1.63
CA LEU A 120 1.41 8.06 -1.76
C LEU A 120 2.82 7.99 -2.37
N MET A 121 3.20 8.93 -3.23
CA MET A 121 4.56 9.02 -3.76
C MET A 121 5.57 9.33 -2.65
N LEU A 122 5.25 10.26 -1.72
CA LEU A 122 6.10 10.53 -0.54
C LEU A 122 6.32 9.25 0.28
N HIS A 123 5.26 8.48 0.55
CA HIS A 123 5.35 7.23 1.30
C HIS A 123 6.18 6.16 0.59
N LYS A 124 6.02 6.00 -0.73
CA LYS A 124 6.79 5.05 -1.53
C LYS A 124 8.26 5.42 -1.60
N THR A 125 8.56 6.72 -1.76
CA THR A 125 9.94 7.23 -1.75
C THR A 125 10.58 7.01 -0.39
N ARG A 126 9.89 7.33 0.71
CA ARG A 126 10.36 7.04 2.06
C ARG A 126 10.64 5.54 2.28
N GLU A 127 9.74 4.66 1.85
CA GLU A 127 9.95 3.21 1.96
C GLU A 127 11.21 2.75 1.21
N LEU A 128 11.46 3.31 0.03
CA LEU A 128 12.66 3.03 -0.76
C LEU A 128 13.92 3.47 -0.01
N LEU A 129 13.96 4.73 0.49
CA LEU A 129 15.14 5.25 1.18
C LEU A 129 15.42 4.50 2.50
N VAL A 130 14.41 4.17 3.29
CA VAL A 130 14.57 3.33 4.50
C VAL A 130 15.10 1.93 4.15
N LYS A 131 14.70 1.37 3.01
CA LYS A 131 15.27 0.10 2.53
C LYS A 131 16.74 0.26 2.15
N GLN A 132 17.11 1.32 1.44
CA GLN A 132 18.49 1.61 1.07
C GLN A 132 19.36 1.83 2.32
N GLN A 133 18.89 2.60 3.29
CA GLN A 133 19.55 2.80 4.59
C GLN A 133 19.84 1.44 5.27
N THR A 134 18.84 0.56 5.37
CA THR A 134 19.01 -0.77 5.95
C THR A 134 20.05 -1.60 5.18
N MET A 135 20.04 -1.53 3.85
CA MET A 135 21.03 -2.24 3.01
C MET A 135 22.42 -1.70 3.22
N SER A 136 22.61 -0.38 3.27
CA SER A 136 23.91 0.26 3.49
C SER A 136 24.48 -0.03 4.88
N VAL A 137 23.62 -0.01 5.92
CA VAL A 137 24.02 -0.41 7.28
C VAL A 137 24.46 -1.87 7.34
N ASN A 138 23.75 -2.77 6.68
CA ASN A 138 24.12 -4.18 6.65
C ASN A 138 25.43 -4.41 5.87
N ALA A 139 25.64 -3.70 4.76
CA ALA A 139 26.89 -3.75 4.00
C ALA A 139 28.07 -3.26 4.85
N LEU A 140 27.91 -2.11 5.51
CA LEU A 140 28.94 -1.56 6.41
C LEU A 140 29.30 -2.55 7.52
N ARG A 141 28.32 -3.16 8.18
CA ARG A 141 28.52 -4.18 9.21
C ARG A 141 29.27 -5.41 8.68
N SER A 142 28.86 -5.87 7.50
CA SER A 142 29.51 -7.03 6.87
C SER A 142 30.94 -6.74 6.50
N HIS A 143 31.23 -5.58 5.91
CA HIS A 143 32.59 -5.21 5.54
C HIS A 143 33.52 -5.04 6.77
N LEU A 144 33.03 -4.35 7.80
CA LEU A 144 33.85 -4.12 9.01
C LEU A 144 34.06 -5.39 9.84
N SER A 145 33.14 -6.37 9.78
CA SER A 145 33.32 -7.65 10.45
C SER A 145 34.51 -8.46 9.92
N GLU A 146 34.88 -8.28 8.64
CA GLU A 146 36.08 -8.90 8.07
C GLU A 146 37.41 -8.37 8.69
N PHE A 147 37.34 -7.22 9.36
CA PHE A 147 38.44 -6.60 10.10
C PHE A 147 38.26 -6.73 11.62
N GLY A 148 37.33 -7.58 12.08
CA GLY A 148 37.09 -7.81 13.51
C GLY A 148 36.30 -6.70 14.21
N ILE A 149 35.82 -5.66 13.50
CA ILE A 149 35.06 -4.56 14.05
C ILE A 149 33.58 -4.95 14.05
N VAL A 150 33.02 -5.24 15.23
CA VAL A 150 31.65 -5.74 15.40
C VAL A 150 30.96 -5.01 16.55
N VAL A 151 29.76 -4.50 16.32
CA VAL A 151 28.88 -3.91 17.32
C VAL A 151 27.50 -4.57 17.35
N ALA A 152 26.73 -4.36 18.41
CA ALA A 152 25.39 -4.89 18.54
C ALA A 152 24.47 -4.44 17.38
N LYS A 153 23.46 -5.26 17.04
CA LYS A 153 22.51 -4.95 15.97
C LYS A 153 21.63 -3.75 16.33
N GLY A 154 21.23 -3.01 15.30
CA GLY A 154 20.31 -1.86 15.40
C GLY A 154 20.89 -0.62 14.71
N ILE A 155 20.00 0.21 14.14
CA ILE A 155 20.40 1.42 13.42
C ILE A 155 21.06 2.44 14.36
N GLY A 156 20.59 2.56 15.61
CA GLY A 156 21.16 3.44 16.62
C GLY A 156 22.55 3.04 17.14
N ARG A 157 23.18 2.01 16.54
CA ARG A 157 24.55 1.59 16.82
C ARG A 157 25.49 1.81 15.64
N VAL A 158 25.05 2.55 14.62
CA VAL A 158 25.85 2.81 13.42
C VAL A 158 26.96 3.79 13.73
N ASP A 159 26.68 4.82 14.54
CA ASP A 159 27.67 5.81 14.95
C ASP A 159 28.81 5.16 15.72
N GLU A 160 28.49 4.29 16.70
CA GLU A 160 29.48 3.48 17.44
C GLU A 160 30.36 2.62 16.50
N LEU A 161 29.75 2.04 15.45
CA LEU A 161 30.47 1.24 14.47
C LEU A 161 31.42 2.10 13.62
N LEU A 162 31.02 3.31 13.26
CA LEU A 162 31.83 4.26 12.50
C LEU A 162 32.98 4.82 13.35
N GLU A 163 32.71 5.16 14.61
CA GLU A 163 33.75 5.62 15.57
C GLU A 163 34.82 4.56 15.78
N LEU A 164 34.45 3.28 15.94
CA LEU A 164 35.40 2.18 16.04
C LEU A 164 36.23 2.02 14.78
N ALA A 165 35.59 2.13 13.59
CA ALA A 165 36.32 2.02 12.33
C ALA A 165 37.28 3.21 12.08
N GLU A 166 36.94 4.40 12.58
CA GLU A 166 37.80 5.58 12.47
C GLU A 166 39.01 5.50 13.41
N SER A 167 38.81 5.01 14.63
CA SER A 167 39.86 4.87 15.64
C SER A 167 40.81 3.68 15.42
N ASP A 168 40.41 2.69 14.63
CA ASP A 168 41.24 1.51 14.36
C ASP A 168 42.39 1.83 13.40
N THR A 169 43.57 1.94 13.92
CA THR A 169 44.78 2.22 13.15
C THR A 169 45.22 1.06 12.25
N THR A 170 44.75 -0.15 12.47
CA THR A 170 45.09 -1.36 11.70
C THR A 170 44.23 -1.50 10.44
N LEU A 171 43.12 -0.78 10.35
CA LEU A 171 42.24 -0.82 9.19
C LEU A 171 42.96 -0.27 7.93
N PRO A 172 43.07 -1.04 6.83
CA PRO A 172 43.70 -0.59 5.61
C PRO A 172 43.09 0.71 5.06
N GLU A 173 43.90 1.58 4.47
CA GLU A 173 43.44 2.88 3.93
C GLU A 173 42.34 2.73 2.91
N VAL A 174 42.41 1.74 2.01
CA VAL A 174 41.36 1.44 1.02
C VAL A 174 40.04 1.07 1.69
N ALA A 175 40.07 0.28 2.79
CA ALA A 175 38.89 -0.07 3.55
C ALA A 175 38.31 1.16 4.25
N ARG A 176 39.15 2.00 4.82
CA ARG A 176 38.74 3.26 5.45
C ARG A 176 38.06 4.21 4.45
N ALA A 177 38.60 4.31 3.22
CA ALA A 177 37.99 5.10 2.15
C ALA A 177 36.59 4.59 1.79
N ALA A 178 36.40 3.26 1.69
CA ALA A 178 35.06 2.65 1.42
C ALA A 178 34.08 2.90 2.56
N VAL A 179 34.51 2.78 3.81
CA VAL A 179 33.69 3.09 5.00
C VAL A 179 33.21 4.54 4.97
N LYS A 180 34.12 5.48 4.66
CA LYS A 180 33.80 6.92 4.56
C LYS A 180 32.73 7.20 3.51
N ILE A 181 32.80 6.56 2.34
CA ILE A 181 31.78 6.70 1.28
C ILE A 181 30.41 6.20 1.78
N LEU A 182 30.38 5.03 2.44
CA LEU A 182 29.13 4.49 2.98
C LEU A 182 28.55 5.36 4.11
N ALA A 183 29.40 5.92 4.98
CA ALA A 183 29.00 6.83 6.05
C ALA A 183 28.34 8.10 5.47
N GLN A 184 28.98 8.74 4.49
CA GLN A 184 28.42 9.92 3.80
C GLN A 184 27.09 9.61 3.11
N HIS A 185 26.98 8.43 2.48
CA HIS A 185 25.74 7.99 1.86
C HIS A 185 24.62 7.80 2.90
N LEU A 186 24.92 7.19 4.05
CA LEU A 186 23.97 7.01 5.15
C LEU A 186 23.48 8.37 5.70
N GLU A 187 24.38 9.31 5.94
CA GLU A 187 24.00 10.67 6.37
C GLU A 187 23.06 11.37 5.37
N GLY A 188 23.34 11.22 4.06
CA GLY A 188 22.46 11.75 3.01
C GLY A 188 21.08 11.10 2.98
N LEU A 189 21.02 9.77 3.23
CA LEU A 189 19.76 9.03 3.35
C LEU A 189 18.95 9.49 4.56
N ASP A 190 19.58 9.67 5.71
CA ASP A 190 18.92 10.12 6.93
C ASP A 190 18.29 11.51 6.75
N LYS A 191 19.03 12.48 6.21
CA LYS A 191 18.52 13.81 5.87
C LYS A 191 17.31 13.73 4.92
N SER A 192 17.40 12.90 3.89
CA SER A 192 16.34 12.74 2.90
C SER A 192 15.08 12.07 3.49
N ILE A 193 15.24 11.11 4.40
CA ILE A 193 14.13 10.45 5.11
C ILE A 193 13.43 11.45 6.02
N ASP A 194 14.19 12.23 6.78
CA ASP A 194 13.65 13.27 7.67
C ASP A 194 12.85 14.33 6.91
N ASP A 195 13.35 14.76 5.76
CA ASP A 195 12.65 15.74 4.92
C ASP A 195 11.36 15.19 4.33
N LEU A 196 11.35 13.90 3.94
CA LEU A 196 10.11 13.24 3.51
C LEU A 196 9.12 13.10 4.69
N GLU A 197 9.59 12.79 5.89
CA GLU A 197 8.71 12.71 7.08
C GLU A 197 8.11 14.07 7.43
N LYS A 198 8.85 15.16 7.30
CA LYS A 198 8.31 16.53 7.44
C LYS A 198 7.23 16.82 6.39
N GLN A 199 7.45 16.42 5.12
CA GLN A 199 6.45 16.60 4.05
C GLN A 199 5.20 15.74 4.28
N ILE A 200 5.36 14.48 4.71
CA ILE A 200 4.24 13.62 5.12
C ILE A 200 3.49 14.27 6.30
N GLY A 201 4.21 14.86 7.27
CA GLY A 201 3.61 15.60 8.38
C GLY A 201 2.77 16.79 7.92
N ARG A 202 3.20 17.53 6.90
CA ARG A 202 2.42 18.64 6.29
C ARG A 202 1.16 18.11 5.59
N ALA A 203 1.29 17.07 4.77
CA ALA A 203 0.15 16.44 4.11
C ALA A 203 -0.86 15.87 5.13
N HIS A 204 -0.37 15.28 6.23
CA HIS A 204 -1.21 14.84 7.36
C HIS A 204 -1.98 16.01 7.99
N ALA A 205 -1.31 17.13 8.25
CA ALA A 205 -1.94 18.30 8.88
C ALA A 205 -3.04 18.92 8.01
N GLN A 206 -2.93 18.80 6.68
CA GLN A 206 -3.93 19.30 5.72
C GLN A 206 -5.11 18.33 5.51
N SER A 207 -4.98 17.06 5.87
CA SER A 207 -6.01 16.04 5.68
C SER A 207 -6.83 15.83 6.94
N GLU A 208 -8.11 16.21 6.94
CA GLU A 208 -9.04 15.98 8.05
C GLU A 208 -9.15 14.49 8.39
N MET A 209 -9.28 13.64 7.37
CA MET A 209 -9.34 12.20 7.56
C MET A 209 -8.06 11.68 8.21
N SER A 210 -6.88 12.13 7.78
CA SER A 210 -5.63 11.70 8.38
C SER A 210 -5.52 12.13 9.86
N ARG A 211 -5.94 13.35 10.20
CA ARG A 211 -5.97 13.83 11.60
C ARG A 211 -6.98 13.06 12.46
N LEU A 212 -8.12 12.69 11.87
CA LEU A 212 -9.10 11.84 12.54
C LEU A 212 -8.48 10.47 12.92
N LEU A 213 -7.81 9.82 11.98
CA LEU A 213 -7.23 8.50 12.17
C LEU A 213 -6.03 8.49 13.14
N ASP A 214 -5.28 9.57 13.25
CA ASP A 214 -4.15 9.72 14.18
C ASP A 214 -4.58 9.65 15.67
N GLN A 215 -5.87 9.84 15.95
CA GLN A 215 -6.42 9.67 17.30
C GLN A 215 -6.35 8.22 17.80
N VAL A 216 -6.23 7.24 16.90
CA VAL A 216 -6.21 5.82 17.26
C VAL A 216 -4.84 5.47 17.84
N PRO A 217 -4.75 4.97 19.08
CA PRO A 217 -3.49 4.52 19.65
C PRO A 217 -2.78 3.52 18.73
N GLY A 218 -1.52 3.79 18.40
CA GLY A 218 -0.73 2.96 17.47
C GLY A 218 -0.91 3.30 15.99
N VAL A 219 -1.75 4.27 15.66
CA VAL A 219 -1.91 4.80 14.29
C VAL A 219 -1.37 6.23 14.29
N GLY A 220 -0.03 6.38 14.20
CA GLY A 220 0.58 7.71 14.12
C GLY A 220 0.45 8.34 12.73
N LYS A 221 0.93 9.58 12.58
CA LYS A 221 0.83 10.44 11.38
C LYS A 221 1.14 9.71 10.06
N ILE A 222 2.21 8.91 10.03
CA ILE A 222 2.62 8.16 8.83
C ILE A 222 1.55 7.11 8.46
N ILE A 223 1.02 6.39 9.44
CA ILE A 223 0.01 5.34 9.20
C ILE A 223 -1.33 5.99 8.81
N ALA A 224 -1.74 7.02 9.51
CA ALA A 224 -2.95 7.77 9.22
C ALA A 224 -2.92 8.37 7.81
N SER A 225 -1.81 9.03 7.44
CA SER A 225 -1.62 9.64 6.13
C SER A 225 -1.64 8.62 4.99
N VAL A 226 -0.93 7.49 5.11
CA VAL A 226 -0.94 6.48 4.04
C VAL A 226 -2.30 5.80 3.90
N ILE A 227 -3.04 5.59 4.99
CA ILE A 227 -4.38 4.98 4.92
C ILE A 227 -5.36 5.95 4.25
N SER A 228 -5.43 7.21 4.68
CA SER A 228 -6.31 8.22 4.11
C SER A 228 -6.05 8.45 2.61
N ALA A 229 -4.78 8.47 2.20
CA ALA A 229 -4.41 8.60 0.78
C ALA A 229 -4.67 7.32 -0.05
N SER A 230 -4.65 6.14 0.59
CA SER A 230 -4.87 4.86 -0.11
C SER A 230 -6.33 4.49 -0.27
N VAL A 231 -7.20 5.00 0.59
CA VAL A 231 -8.62 4.63 0.68
C VAL A 231 -9.47 5.88 0.49
N PRO A 232 -9.71 6.31 -0.77
CA PRO A 232 -10.57 7.47 -1.05
C PRO A 232 -11.99 7.29 -0.57
N ASP A 233 -12.52 6.08 -0.71
CA ASP A 233 -13.88 5.71 -0.30
C ASP A 233 -13.86 4.42 0.55
N PRO A 234 -14.15 4.51 1.86
CA PRO A 234 -14.25 3.34 2.73
C PRO A 234 -15.51 2.51 2.49
N SER A 235 -16.50 3.00 1.72
CA SER A 235 -17.77 2.31 1.45
C SER A 235 -17.62 1.09 0.54
N VAL A 236 -16.53 1.01 -0.22
CA VAL A 236 -16.18 -0.15 -1.05
C VAL A 236 -15.95 -1.42 -0.23
N PHE A 237 -15.72 -1.28 1.07
CA PHE A 237 -15.61 -2.41 2.00
C PHE A 237 -16.92 -2.63 2.75
N LYS A 238 -17.44 -3.86 2.72
CA LYS A 238 -18.67 -4.22 3.42
C LYS A 238 -18.58 -4.10 4.94
N SER A 239 -17.39 -4.24 5.50
CA SER A 239 -17.13 -4.20 6.94
C SER A 239 -15.66 -3.96 7.25
N GLY A 240 -15.34 -3.63 8.50
CA GLY A 240 -13.94 -3.57 8.96
C GLY A 240 -13.21 -4.91 8.85
N ARG A 241 -13.92 -6.04 8.89
CA ARG A 241 -13.33 -7.37 8.62
C ARG A 241 -12.92 -7.52 7.16
N ASP A 242 -13.73 -7.02 6.23
CA ASP A 242 -13.40 -6.99 4.79
C ASP A 242 -12.19 -6.08 4.51
N PHE A 243 -12.12 -4.92 5.15
CA PHE A 243 -10.95 -4.04 5.08
C PHE A 243 -9.68 -4.71 5.63
N ALA A 244 -9.76 -5.38 6.78
CA ALA A 244 -8.62 -6.12 7.34
C ALA A 244 -8.21 -7.30 6.45
N ALA A 245 -9.15 -7.97 5.78
CA ALA A 245 -8.89 -9.02 4.79
C ALA A 245 -8.21 -8.45 3.54
N TRP A 246 -8.68 -7.30 3.04
CA TRP A 246 -8.02 -6.59 1.94
C TRP A 246 -6.58 -6.21 2.27
N LEU A 247 -6.26 -5.86 3.52
CA LEU A 247 -4.89 -5.62 3.98
C LEU A 247 -4.08 -6.91 4.18
N GLY A 248 -4.71 -8.08 4.08
CA GLY A 248 -4.07 -9.37 4.29
C GLY A 248 -3.71 -9.67 5.75
N LEU A 249 -4.47 -9.10 6.69
CA LEU A 249 -4.33 -9.31 8.14
C LEU A 249 -5.22 -10.43 8.68
N THR A 250 -5.95 -11.13 7.81
CA THR A 250 -6.76 -12.30 8.17
C THR A 250 -6.01 -13.60 7.90
N PRO A 251 -6.26 -14.66 8.69
CA PRO A 251 -5.66 -15.98 8.45
C PRO A 251 -6.04 -16.53 7.07
N ARG A 252 -5.11 -17.28 6.46
CA ARG A 252 -5.44 -18.15 5.33
C ARG A 252 -6.34 -19.27 5.82
N GLN A 253 -7.39 -19.52 5.07
CA GLN A 253 -8.29 -20.61 5.34
C GLN A 253 -8.04 -21.73 4.30
N ASN A 254 -7.71 -22.91 4.78
CA ASN A 254 -7.57 -24.13 4.01
C ASN A 254 -8.53 -25.18 4.62
N SER A 255 -9.82 -24.96 4.35
CA SER A 255 -10.89 -25.81 4.91
C SER A 255 -11.48 -26.68 3.82
N SER A 256 -11.48 -27.97 4.03
CA SER A 256 -12.13 -28.98 3.18
C SER A 256 -12.82 -30.03 4.03
N GLY A 257 -13.93 -30.57 3.58
CA GLY A 257 -14.63 -31.68 4.24
C GLY A 257 -15.01 -31.40 5.71
N GLY A 258 -15.41 -30.16 6.04
CA GLY A 258 -15.82 -29.77 7.40
C GLY A 258 -14.66 -29.51 8.38
N LYS A 259 -13.40 -29.78 8.01
CA LYS A 259 -12.24 -29.46 8.85
C LYS A 259 -11.77 -28.02 8.57
N GLN A 260 -11.82 -27.17 9.58
CA GLN A 260 -11.28 -25.81 9.50
C GLN A 260 -9.78 -25.78 9.85
N THR A 261 -8.94 -25.46 8.87
CA THR A 261 -7.51 -25.25 9.08
C THR A 261 -7.15 -23.80 8.79
N LEU A 262 -6.72 -23.08 9.82
CA LEU A 262 -6.26 -21.71 9.72
C LEU A 262 -4.73 -21.66 9.73
N GLY A 263 -4.15 -21.05 8.71
CA GLY A 263 -2.72 -20.79 8.60
C GLY A 263 -2.33 -19.39 9.10
N GLY A 264 -1.11 -18.95 8.75
CA GLY A 264 -0.68 -17.57 8.95
C GLY A 264 -1.52 -16.59 8.14
N ILE A 265 -1.35 -15.27 8.35
CA ILE A 265 -2.08 -14.24 7.60
C ILE A 265 -1.85 -14.35 6.09
N THR A 266 -2.85 -13.96 5.30
CA THR A 266 -2.81 -14.08 3.83
C THR A 266 -1.71 -13.25 3.19
N LYS A 267 -1.33 -12.12 3.80
CA LYS A 267 -0.36 -11.13 3.28
C LYS A 267 -0.74 -10.55 1.92
N GLN A 268 -1.98 -10.69 1.50
CA GLN A 268 -2.53 -10.05 0.29
C GLN A 268 -2.64 -8.54 0.46
N GLY A 269 -2.86 -7.82 -0.65
CA GLY A 269 -3.10 -6.39 -0.64
C GLY A 269 -1.89 -5.53 -0.27
N ASN A 270 -2.15 -4.33 0.24
CA ASN A 270 -1.12 -3.30 0.43
C ASN A 270 -0.11 -3.69 1.53
N ARG A 271 1.10 -4.07 1.11
CA ARG A 271 2.20 -4.48 2.01
C ARG A 271 2.64 -3.35 2.93
N TYR A 272 2.68 -2.11 2.43
CA TYR A 272 3.18 -0.97 3.20
C TYR A 272 2.24 -0.63 4.35
N ILE A 273 0.92 -0.53 4.11
CA ILE A 273 -0.07 -0.28 5.17
C ILE A 273 -0.05 -1.42 6.19
N ARG A 274 -0.03 -2.68 5.74
CA ARG A 274 0.04 -3.84 6.64
C ARG A 274 1.28 -3.79 7.53
N LYS A 275 2.49 -3.52 6.95
CA LYS A 275 3.75 -3.36 7.70
C LYS A 275 3.61 -2.24 8.73
N SER A 276 3.08 -1.10 8.34
CA SER A 276 2.92 0.07 9.20
C SER A 276 1.97 -0.20 10.38
N LEU A 277 0.83 -0.85 10.15
CA LEU A 277 -0.09 -1.25 11.22
C LEU A 277 0.53 -2.27 12.18
N VAL A 278 1.33 -3.22 11.66
CA VAL A 278 2.05 -4.18 12.51
C VAL A 278 3.11 -3.47 13.34
N LEU A 279 3.82 -2.48 12.80
CA LEU A 279 4.77 -1.65 13.56
C LEU A 279 4.07 -0.84 14.65
N GLY A 280 2.94 -0.19 14.33
CA GLY A 280 2.13 0.52 15.30
C GLY A 280 1.61 -0.38 16.43
N ALA A 281 1.15 -1.58 16.09
CA ALA A 281 0.75 -2.60 17.06
C ALA A 281 1.94 -3.06 17.93
N THR A 282 3.13 -3.23 17.34
CA THR A 282 4.35 -3.57 18.10
C THR A 282 4.69 -2.48 19.10
N SER A 283 4.68 -1.22 18.69
CA SER A 283 4.91 -0.07 19.57
C SER A 283 3.92 -0.04 20.74
N LEU A 284 2.64 -0.33 20.48
CA LEU A 284 1.63 -0.43 21.54
C LEU A 284 1.94 -1.55 22.56
N LEU A 285 2.39 -2.72 22.10
CA LEU A 285 2.76 -3.81 23.00
C LEU A 285 3.92 -3.42 23.93
N HIS A 286 4.90 -2.69 23.44
CA HIS A 286 6.04 -2.25 24.25
C HIS A 286 5.62 -1.29 25.40
N VAL A 287 4.57 -0.51 25.21
CA VAL A 287 4.10 0.47 26.19
C VAL A 287 2.84 0.04 26.93
N VAL A 288 2.35 -1.20 26.71
CA VAL A 288 1.08 -1.68 27.26
C VAL A 288 1.05 -1.66 28.80
N GLY A 289 2.18 -1.96 29.45
CA GLY A 289 2.29 -1.94 30.90
C GLY A 289 2.05 -0.56 31.54
N LYS A 290 2.30 0.52 30.80
CA LYS A 290 2.11 1.92 31.25
C LYS A 290 0.69 2.46 30.94
N ARG A 291 -0.15 1.70 30.23
CA ARG A 291 -1.51 2.12 29.84
C ARG A 291 -2.56 1.59 30.80
N LYS A 292 -3.74 2.19 30.76
CA LYS A 292 -4.94 1.74 31.49
C LYS A 292 -6.12 1.62 30.50
N GLY A 293 -7.15 0.85 30.88
CA GLY A 293 -8.42 0.75 30.15
C GLY A 293 -8.50 -0.43 29.18
N ALA A 294 -9.61 -0.53 28.46
CA ALA A 294 -10.03 -1.69 27.67
C ALA A 294 -8.98 -2.21 26.67
N LEU A 295 -8.18 -1.33 26.06
CA LEU A 295 -7.10 -1.73 25.15
C LEU A 295 -6.03 -2.55 25.87
N ARG A 296 -5.57 -2.05 27.02
CA ARG A 296 -4.58 -2.76 27.86
C ARG A 296 -5.11 -4.11 28.28
N ASP A 297 -6.32 -4.15 28.79
CA ASP A 297 -6.92 -5.37 29.34
C ASP A 297 -7.10 -6.43 28.25
N TRP A 298 -7.51 -6.04 27.06
CA TRP A 298 -7.59 -6.91 25.90
C TRP A 298 -6.21 -7.47 25.48
N ILE A 299 -5.17 -6.60 25.42
CA ILE A 299 -3.81 -7.03 25.06
C ILE A 299 -3.26 -7.99 26.11
N VAL A 300 -3.38 -7.68 27.41
CA VAL A 300 -2.88 -8.51 28.51
C VAL A 300 -3.58 -9.88 28.53
N ALA A 301 -4.89 -9.90 28.36
CA ALA A 301 -5.65 -11.15 28.28
C ALA A 301 -5.22 -12.06 27.09
N LEU A 302 -4.83 -11.45 25.97
CA LEU A 302 -4.31 -12.20 24.84
C LEU A 302 -2.87 -12.66 25.06
N LEU A 303 -2.00 -11.85 25.64
CA LEU A 303 -0.60 -12.20 25.93
C LEU A 303 -0.52 -13.37 26.94
N ALA A 304 -1.49 -13.51 27.83
CA ALA A 304 -1.59 -14.64 28.74
C ALA A 304 -1.83 -15.98 28.02
N LYS A 305 -2.36 -15.96 26.78
CA LYS A 305 -2.80 -17.16 26.05
C LYS A 305 -2.04 -17.39 24.73
N LYS A 306 -1.37 -16.35 24.20
CA LYS A 306 -0.80 -16.38 22.84
C LYS A 306 0.56 -15.71 22.81
N PRO A 307 1.48 -16.19 21.93
CA PRO A 307 2.79 -15.56 21.73
C PRO A 307 2.66 -14.10 21.28
N ALA A 308 3.56 -13.23 21.72
CA ALA A 308 3.56 -11.78 21.44
C ALA A 308 3.43 -11.43 19.94
N ARG A 309 4.09 -12.19 19.06
CA ARG A 309 3.97 -12.02 17.60
C ARG A 309 2.55 -12.22 17.08
N LEU A 310 1.84 -13.19 17.62
CA LEU A 310 0.44 -13.44 17.22
C LEU A 310 -0.46 -12.34 17.75
N VAL A 311 -0.23 -11.88 18.99
CA VAL A 311 -0.96 -10.73 19.59
C VAL A 311 -0.73 -9.46 18.79
N THR A 312 0.52 -9.19 18.36
CA THR A 312 0.83 -8.04 17.48
C THR A 312 -0.03 -8.04 16.21
N VAL A 313 -0.13 -9.19 15.54
CA VAL A 313 -0.92 -9.30 14.29
C VAL A 313 -2.42 -9.18 14.56
N ALA A 314 -2.92 -9.78 15.65
CA ALA A 314 -4.31 -9.63 16.07
C ALA A 314 -4.65 -8.16 16.39
N LEU A 315 -3.73 -7.46 17.06
CA LEU A 315 -3.87 -6.03 17.34
C LEU A 315 -3.86 -5.19 16.05
N ALA A 316 -2.94 -5.47 15.10
CA ALA A 316 -2.92 -4.79 13.81
C ALA A 316 -4.23 -4.98 13.03
N ASN A 317 -4.82 -6.19 13.06
CA ASN A 317 -6.15 -6.46 12.49
C ASN A 317 -7.24 -5.62 13.18
N LYS A 318 -7.20 -5.54 14.52
CA LYS A 318 -8.16 -4.75 15.29
C LYS A 318 -8.03 -3.26 14.99
N LEU A 319 -6.80 -2.73 14.90
CA LEU A 319 -6.53 -1.34 14.50
C LEU A 319 -7.09 -1.06 13.10
N ALA A 320 -6.88 -1.95 12.13
CA ALA A 320 -7.45 -1.80 10.80
C ALA A 320 -8.97 -1.69 10.83
N ARG A 321 -9.65 -2.50 11.63
CA ARG A 321 -11.12 -2.49 11.78
C ARG A 321 -11.63 -1.20 12.41
N ILE A 322 -10.94 -0.68 13.42
CA ILE A 322 -11.28 0.60 14.06
C ILE A 322 -11.10 1.75 13.07
N VAL A 323 -9.95 1.80 12.39
CA VAL A 323 -9.65 2.80 11.37
C VAL A 323 -10.72 2.80 10.26
N TRP A 324 -11.13 1.63 9.78
CA TRP A 324 -12.21 1.55 8.80
C TRP A 324 -13.53 2.11 9.34
N ALA A 325 -13.90 1.76 10.57
CA ALA A 325 -15.14 2.27 11.17
C ALA A 325 -15.12 3.80 11.27
N MET A 326 -14.01 4.39 11.71
CA MET A 326 -13.84 5.84 11.78
C MET A 326 -13.88 6.50 10.40
N MET A 327 -13.24 5.92 9.37
CA MET A 327 -13.35 6.42 8.00
C MET A 327 -14.80 6.39 7.49
N LYS A 328 -15.57 5.36 7.87
CA LYS A 328 -16.95 5.17 7.40
C LYS A 328 -17.93 6.11 8.10
N THR A 329 -17.75 6.36 9.40
CA THR A 329 -18.70 7.16 10.22
C THR A 329 -18.28 8.62 10.36
N GLY A 330 -17.01 8.95 10.18
CA GLY A 330 -16.45 10.27 10.50
C GLY A 330 -16.33 10.54 12.01
N GLU A 331 -16.64 9.55 12.87
CA GLU A 331 -16.61 9.71 14.31
C GLU A 331 -15.20 9.70 14.88
N CYS A 332 -14.95 10.51 15.91
CA CYS A 332 -13.71 10.51 16.67
C CYS A 332 -13.50 9.17 17.39
N PHE A 333 -12.22 8.85 17.62
CA PHE A 333 -11.87 7.64 18.37
C PHE A 333 -12.45 7.66 19.78
N ARG A 334 -13.07 6.54 20.18
CA ARG A 334 -13.56 6.26 21.55
C ARG A 334 -12.98 4.93 22.04
N ALA A 335 -12.58 4.89 23.32
CA ALA A 335 -11.96 3.69 23.89
C ALA A 335 -12.83 2.42 23.79
N GLU A 336 -14.17 2.57 23.80
CA GLU A 336 -15.15 1.49 23.63
C GLU A 336 -15.06 0.82 22.26
N MET A 337 -14.51 1.49 21.25
CA MET A 337 -14.26 0.88 19.93
C MET A 337 -13.33 -0.32 20.03
N PHE A 338 -12.43 -0.36 21.02
CA PHE A 338 -11.62 -1.54 21.28
C PHE A 338 -12.41 -2.71 21.88
N ALA A 339 -13.48 -2.49 22.56
CA ALA A 339 -14.32 -3.56 23.10
C ALA A 339 -15.20 -4.19 22.00
N LYS A 340 -15.71 -3.37 21.08
CA LYS A 340 -16.67 -3.76 20.02
C LYS A 340 -16.00 -4.28 18.73
N ALA A 341 -14.76 -3.91 18.44
CA ALA A 341 -14.08 -4.19 17.16
C ALA A 341 -13.53 -5.63 17.04
#